data_d0115ad8ee131716b03b236b0fb66da0
#
_entry.id   d0115ad8ee131716b03b236b0fb66da0
#
_cell.length_a   1.000
_cell.length_b   1.000
_cell.length_c   1.000
_cell.angle_alpha   90.00
_cell.angle_beta   90.00
_cell.angle_gamma   90.00
#
_symmetry.space_group_name_H-M   'P 1'
#
loop_
_entity.id
_entity.type
_entity.pdbx_description
1 polymer ?
#
loop_
_entity_poly.entity_id
_entity_poly.type
_entity_poly.pdbx_seq_one_letter_code
_entity_poly.pdbx_strand_id
1 'polypeptide(L)'
;MKQEIIDKLPPDAQKEFLKLAMKLDEKTKQEKVHKDFLTFVKHVWPEFIEGPHHKKIADKFNKIADGKIKRLIINMPPRHTKSEFASFLLPAWMVGRRPNLKIIQSTHTTELAIRFGRKAKTLMDDPIYKEVFKTRLREDSQAAGKWETEQGGEYYAAGVGSAITGRGADLLIIDDPHSEQDALNVTALERAYEWYTSGPRQRLQPGGAIVVVMTRWNMKDLTGMLLKSQKELKSDQWEIIEFPAIMPSGKPVWPEYWKLEELEGVKASISIGKWNAQWMQNPTAEEGSLIKREWWNVWEKDYIPPLQHIIQSYDTAFLKKETADYSAITTWGVFYPDQDSPANLILLDAVKERLEFPELRRVALEQYRYWNPETVIIESKASGLPLTYELRKMGIPVINFTPSKGNDKHARVNAVAPLFESGVIWAPDHKFAEEVIEECASFPYGDHDDLVDSTTQAVMRFRQGGFVIHPDDEKEDTLPRIERTYY
;
A
#
# COMPACT_ATOMS: atom_id res chain seq x y z
N MET A 1 -59.73 6.21 12.60
CA MET A 1 -59.91 5.78 14.01
C MET A 1 -59.12 6.65 15.01
N LYS A 2 -57.83 7.00 14.82
CA LYS A 2 -57.11 7.88 15.77
C LYS A 2 -57.56 9.35 15.72
N GLN A 3 -57.83 9.92 14.55
CA GLN A 3 -58.26 11.31 14.37
C GLN A 3 -59.65 11.58 14.96
N GLU A 4 -60.61 10.67 14.76
CA GLU A 4 -61.99 10.78 15.25
C GLU A 4 -62.10 10.75 16.78
N ILE A 5 -61.09 10.17 17.46
CA ILE A 5 -61.02 10.17 18.94
C ILE A 5 -60.49 11.53 19.43
N ILE A 6 -59.50 12.11 18.70
CA ILE A 6 -58.94 13.41 19.02
C ILE A 6 -59.98 14.52 18.86
N ASP A 7 -60.76 14.47 17.78
CA ASP A 7 -61.78 15.49 17.46
C ASP A 7 -62.95 15.50 18.49
N LYS A 8 -63.11 14.44 19.28
CA LYS A 8 -64.13 14.33 20.35
C LYS A 8 -63.68 14.86 21.71
N LEU A 9 -62.36 15.20 21.84
CA LEU A 9 -61.83 15.76 23.09
C LEU A 9 -62.23 17.22 23.26
N PRO A 10 -62.36 17.73 24.51
CA PRO A 10 -62.48 19.17 24.76
C PRO A 10 -61.28 19.94 24.18
N PRO A 11 -61.45 21.19 23.73
CA PRO A 11 -60.41 21.97 23.07
C PRO A 11 -59.08 22.05 23.83
N ASP A 12 -59.15 22.14 25.15
CA ASP A 12 -57.90 22.18 25.99
C ASP A 12 -57.22 20.80 26.02
N ALA A 13 -57.98 19.71 26.07
CA ALA A 13 -57.43 18.36 25.99
C ALA A 13 -56.83 18.04 24.59
N GLN A 14 -57.41 18.60 23.52
CA GLN A 14 -56.82 18.50 22.16
C GLN A 14 -55.48 19.21 22.10
N LYS A 15 -55.36 20.42 22.64
CA LYS A 15 -54.09 21.18 22.70
C LYS A 15 -53.02 20.44 23.51
N GLU A 16 -53.39 19.88 24.65
CA GLU A 16 -52.45 19.11 25.49
C GLU A 16 -52.01 17.83 24.81
N PHE A 17 -52.92 17.10 24.16
CA PHE A 17 -52.64 15.92 23.36
C PHE A 17 -51.64 16.23 22.21
N LEU A 18 -51.89 17.29 21.44
CA LEU A 18 -51.01 17.72 20.36
C LEU A 18 -49.64 18.07 20.90
N LYS A 19 -49.54 18.79 22.01
CA LYS A 19 -48.28 19.13 22.68
C LYS A 19 -47.50 17.89 23.13
N LEU A 20 -48.19 16.90 23.69
CA LEU A 20 -47.59 15.62 24.10
C LEU A 20 -47.14 14.80 22.88
N ALA A 21 -47.99 14.75 21.84
CA ALA A 21 -47.65 14.04 20.58
C ALA A 21 -46.39 14.66 19.91
N MET A 22 -46.32 15.98 19.84
CA MET A 22 -45.11 16.69 19.33
C MET A 22 -43.86 16.38 20.15
N LYS A 23 -43.98 16.42 21.51
CA LYS A 23 -42.84 16.06 22.38
C LYS A 23 -42.41 14.59 22.21
N LEU A 24 -43.36 13.68 22.02
CA LEU A 24 -43.06 12.28 21.78
C LEU A 24 -42.37 12.05 20.42
N ASP A 25 -42.85 12.73 19.38
CA ASP A 25 -42.22 12.67 18.04
C ASP A 25 -40.79 13.23 18.08
N GLU A 26 -40.61 14.38 18.72
CA GLU A 26 -39.28 14.97 18.94
C GLU A 26 -38.34 14.04 19.71
N LYS A 27 -38.79 13.46 20.80
CA LYS A 27 -38.02 12.51 21.57
C LYS A 27 -37.69 11.25 20.76
N THR A 28 -38.62 10.75 19.95
CA THR A 28 -38.42 9.61 19.09
C THR A 28 -37.39 9.90 18.00
N LYS A 29 -37.38 11.12 17.42
CA LYS A 29 -36.35 11.59 16.48
C LYS A 29 -35.00 11.66 17.15
N GLN A 30 -34.90 12.28 18.35
CA GLN A 30 -33.65 12.37 19.09
C GLN A 30 -33.09 10.98 19.45
N GLU A 31 -33.91 10.01 19.83
CA GLU A 31 -33.51 8.64 20.09
C GLU A 31 -32.98 7.94 18.82
N LYS A 32 -33.59 8.18 17.66
CA LYS A 32 -33.07 7.65 16.37
C LYS A 32 -31.74 8.25 16.02
N VAL A 33 -31.59 9.57 16.12
CA VAL A 33 -30.30 10.27 15.89
C VAL A 33 -29.22 9.76 16.83
N HIS A 34 -29.55 9.54 18.09
CA HIS A 34 -28.63 8.99 19.07
C HIS A 34 -28.17 7.56 18.75
N LYS A 35 -29.04 6.71 18.20
CA LYS A 35 -28.76 5.28 17.98
C LYS A 35 -28.20 4.95 16.60
N ASP A 36 -28.51 5.74 15.57
CA ASP A 36 -28.18 5.45 14.18
C ASP A 36 -27.31 6.54 13.57
N PHE A 37 -26.13 6.14 13.09
CA PHE A 37 -25.13 7.06 12.56
C PHE A 37 -25.61 7.83 11.33
N LEU A 38 -26.29 7.17 10.39
CA LEU A 38 -26.77 7.85 9.18
C LEU A 38 -27.86 8.87 9.49
N THR A 39 -28.72 8.56 10.43
CA THR A 39 -29.74 9.49 10.93
C THR A 39 -29.08 10.70 11.61
N PHE A 40 -27.99 10.48 12.38
CA PHE A 40 -27.18 11.56 12.94
C PHE A 40 -26.56 12.43 11.86
N VAL A 41 -25.93 11.82 10.83
CA VAL A 41 -25.34 12.57 9.71
C VAL A 41 -26.38 13.49 9.06
N LYS A 42 -27.56 12.98 8.74
CA LYS A 42 -28.64 13.76 8.13
C LYS A 42 -29.19 14.86 9.04
N HIS A 43 -29.12 14.66 10.34
CA HIS A 43 -29.56 15.66 11.32
C HIS A 43 -28.59 16.84 11.39
N VAL A 44 -27.27 16.58 11.44
CA VAL A 44 -26.25 17.63 11.59
C VAL A 44 -25.73 18.18 10.26
N TRP A 45 -26.06 17.54 9.16
CA TRP A 45 -25.65 17.97 7.83
C TRP A 45 -26.85 17.91 6.85
N PRO A 46 -27.71 18.95 6.86
CA PRO A 46 -28.95 18.96 6.05
C PRO A 46 -28.72 18.86 4.54
N GLU A 47 -27.60 19.37 4.04
CA GLU A 47 -27.22 19.36 2.60
C GLU A 47 -26.53 18.05 2.17
N PHE A 48 -26.48 17.05 3.04
CA PHE A 48 -25.82 15.80 2.75
C PHE A 48 -26.51 15.04 1.62
N ILE A 49 -25.76 14.75 0.56
CA ILE A 49 -26.20 13.94 -0.57
C ILE A 49 -25.90 12.48 -0.25
N GLU A 50 -26.94 11.72 0.05
CA GLU A 50 -26.80 10.31 0.37
C GLU A 50 -26.53 9.46 -0.87
N GLY A 51 -25.53 8.57 -0.79
CA GLY A 51 -25.28 7.52 -1.78
C GLY A 51 -25.35 6.12 -1.18
N PRO A 52 -25.41 5.07 -1.99
CA PRO A 52 -25.52 3.67 -1.51
C PRO A 52 -24.39 3.23 -0.57
N HIS A 53 -23.18 3.71 -0.79
CA HIS A 53 -21.99 3.42 0.03
C HIS A 53 -22.11 3.98 1.44
N HIS A 54 -22.74 5.15 1.61
CA HIS A 54 -22.96 5.78 2.92
C HIS A 54 -23.79 4.91 3.87
N LYS A 55 -24.82 4.22 3.34
CA LYS A 55 -25.63 3.29 4.13
C LYS A 55 -24.79 2.11 4.65
N LYS A 56 -23.93 1.57 3.80
CA LYS A 56 -23.04 0.45 4.19
C LYS A 56 -22.01 0.89 5.24
N ILE A 57 -21.42 2.08 5.09
CA ILE A 57 -20.47 2.64 6.07
C ILE A 57 -21.19 2.88 7.41
N ALA A 58 -22.36 3.50 7.37
CA ALA A 58 -23.13 3.79 8.58
C ALA A 58 -23.54 2.51 9.34
N ASP A 59 -23.95 1.44 8.66
CA ASP A 59 -24.19 0.14 9.28
C ASP A 59 -22.95 -0.39 10.01
N LYS A 60 -21.75 -0.27 9.40
CA LYS A 60 -20.51 -0.69 10.05
C LYS A 60 -20.17 0.18 11.25
N PHE A 61 -20.37 1.50 11.18
CA PHE A 61 -20.13 2.40 12.29
C PHE A 61 -21.14 2.16 13.44
N ASN A 62 -22.39 1.83 13.14
CA ASN A 62 -23.36 1.38 14.15
C ASN A 62 -22.84 0.11 14.87
N LYS A 63 -22.32 -0.87 14.11
CA LYS A 63 -21.76 -2.11 14.67
C LYS A 63 -20.48 -1.87 15.49
N ILE A 64 -19.64 -0.91 15.11
CA ILE A 64 -18.50 -0.45 15.93
C ILE A 64 -18.98 0.15 17.24
N ALA A 65 -19.98 1.05 17.19
CA ALA A 65 -20.53 1.70 18.37
C ALA A 65 -21.19 0.71 19.34
N ASP A 66 -21.78 -0.35 18.82
CA ASP A 66 -22.38 -1.44 19.58
C ASP A 66 -21.35 -2.51 20.04
N GLY A 67 -20.06 -2.37 19.68
CA GLY A 67 -19.00 -3.32 20.04
C GLY A 67 -19.02 -4.65 19.28
N LYS A 68 -19.85 -4.76 18.22
CA LYS A 68 -19.98 -5.97 17.38
C LYS A 68 -18.82 -6.13 16.39
N ILE A 69 -18.27 -5.02 15.91
CA ILE A 69 -17.07 -4.97 15.06
C ILE A 69 -15.98 -4.26 15.84
N LYS A 70 -14.76 -4.77 15.80
CA LYS A 70 -13.61 -4.18 16.49
C LYS A 70 -12.47 -3.81 15.56
N ARG A 71 -12.45 -4.33 14.34
CA ARG A 71 -11.43 -4.09 13.32
C ARG A 71 -12.14 -3.84 12.00
N LEU A 72 -12.07 -2.63 11.50
CA LEU A 72 -12.76 -2.22 10.28
C LEU A 72 -11.79 -1.50 9.36
N ILE A 73 -11.71 -1.94 8.10
CA ILE A 73 -11.04 -1.24 7.01
C ILE A 73 -12.08 -0.77 6.00
N ILE A 74 -12.00 0.48 5.60
CA ILE A 74 -12.82 1.08 4.54
C ILE A 74 -11.91 1.68 3.50
N ASN A 75 -11.88 1.09 2.32
CA ASN A 75 -11.16 1.64 1.18
C ASN A 75 -12.12 2.28 0.19
N MET A 76 -11.87 3.52 -0.18
CA MET A 76 -12.73 4.24 -1.11
C MET A 76 -12.00 5.40 -1.80
N PRO A 77 -12.48 5.86 -2.97
CA PRO A 77 -11.82 6.86 -3.78
C PRO A 77 -11.72 8.22 -3.06
N PRO A 78 -10.85 9.10 -3.54
CA PRO A 78 -10.84 10.50 -3.13
C PRO A 78 -12.21 11.17 -3.31
N ARG A 79 -12.54 12.16 -2.47
CA ARG A 79 -13.78 12.95 -2.56
C ARG A 79 -15.10 12.17 -2.42
N HIS A 80 -15.07 10.99 -1.79
CA HIS A 80 -16.28 10.20 -1.50
C HIS A 80 -16.66 10.24 -0.01
N THR A 81 -16.34 11.31 0.71
CA THR A 81 -16.72 11.61 2.12
C THR A 81 -16.11 10.72 3.20
N LYS A 82 -15.11 9.86 2.89
CA LYS A 82 -14.51 8.95 3.87
C LYS A 82 -14.05 9.65 5.16
N SER A 83 -13.29 10.74 5.01
CA SER A 83 -12.73 11.49 6.14
C SER A 83 -13.81 12.27 6.89
N GLU A 84 -14.81 12.83 6.19
CA GLU A 84 -15.94 13.49 6.85
C GLU A 84 -16.71 12.51 7.75
N PHE A 85 -16.91 11.30 7.28
CA PHE A 85 -17.62 10.25 8.04
C PHE A 85 -16.78 9.72 9.19
N ALA A 86 -15.53 9.30 8.92
CA ALA A 86 -14.71 8.60 9.91
C ALA A 86 -13.99 9.54 10.87
N SER A 87 -13.45 10.67 10.38
CA SER A 87 -12.55 11.54 11.16
C SER A 87 -13.24 12.74 11.79
N PHE A 88 -14.43 13.09 11.30
CA PHE A 88 -15.21 14.20 11.81
C PHE A 88 -16.51 13.77 12.52
N LEU A 89 -17.42 13.11 11.77
CA LEU A 89 -18.75 12.81 12.28
C LEU A 89 -18.76 11.62 13.26
N LEU A 90 -17.99 10.57 12.98
CA LEU A 90 -17.91 9.39 13.85
C LEU A 90 -17.40 9.73 15.27
N PRO A 91 -16.29 10.46 15.47
CA PRO A 91 -15.84 10.86 16.80
C PRO A 91 -16.90 11.65 17.58
N ALA A 92 -17.52 12.65 16.94
CA ALA A 92 -18.55 13.47 17.58
C ALA A 92 -19.75 12.62 18.02
N TRP A 93 -20.26 11.75 17.14
CA TRP A 93 -21.37 10.86 17.45
C TRP A 93 -21.04 9.83 18.53
N MET A 94 -19.85 9.21 18.48
CA MET A 94 -19.43 8.22 19.46
C MET A 94 -19.25 8.82 20.86
N VAL A 95 -18.67 10.02 20.96
CA VAL A 95 -18.55 10.75 22.24
C VAL A 95 -19.91 11.21 22.75
N GLY A 96 -20.81 11.59 21.85
CA GLY A 96 -22.21 11.88 22.21
C GLY A 96 -22.91 10.71 22.88
N ARG A 97 -22.72 9.51 22.34
CA ARG A 97 -23.29 8.26 22.89
C ARG A 97 -22.59 7.78 24.16
N ARG A 98 -21.28 7.93 24.24
CA ARG A 98 -20.44 7.52 25.38
C ARG A 98 -19.48 8.65 25.75
N PRO A 99 -19.90 9.55 26.62
CA PRO A 99 -19.12 10.75 26.92
C PRO A 99 -17.76 10.52 27.60
N ASN A 100 -17.50 9.33 28.11
CA ASN A 100 -16.23 8.91 28.70
C ASN A 100 -15.30 8.18 27.72
N LEU A 101 -15.64 8.14 26.42
CA LEU A 101 -14.88 7.45 25.39
C LEU A 101 -13.54 8.14 25.12
N LYS A 102 -12.47 7.37 24.99
CA LYS A 102 -11.14 7.86 24.63
C LYS A 102 -10.85 7.54 23.16
N ILE A 103 -10.58 8.59 22.39
CA ILE A 103 -10.34 8.50 20.93
C ILE A 103 -8.95 8.97 20.59
N ILE A 104 -8.21 8.17 19.82
CA ILE A 104 -7.01 8.61 19.12
C ILE A 104 -7.34 8.68 17.64
N GLN A 105 -7.14 9.84 17.04
CA GLN A 105 -7.33 10.13 15.62
C GLN A 105 -5.99 10.36 14.96
N SER A 106 -5.69 9.63 13.89
CA SER A 106 -4.44 9.78 13.15
C SER A 106 -4.68 9.98 11.66
N THR A 107 -3.85 10.84 11.05
CA THR A 107 -3.76 11.03 9.60
C THR A 107 -2.28 11.11 9.21
N HIS A 108 -1.96 11.21 7.90
CA HIS A 108 -0.56 11.34 7.46
C HIS A 108 0.17 12.56 8.05
N THR A 109 -0.54 13.65 8.40
CA THR A 109 0.05 14.78 9.12
C THR A 109 -0.72 15.12 10.40
N THR A 110 0.00 15.58 11.41
CA THR A 110 -0.62 16.07 12.68
C THR A 110 -1.56 17.25 12.43
N GLU A 111 -1.22 18.14 11.51
CA GLU A 111 -2.05 19.31 11.18
C GLU A 111 -3.44 18.91 10.66
N LEU A 112 -3.50 17.91 9.76
CA LEU A 112 -4.76 17.41 9.25
C LEU A 112 -5.60 16.74 10.35
N ALA A 113 -4.97 15.96 11.23
CA ALA A 113 -5.64 15.35 12.38
C ALA A 113 -6.22 16.42 13.33
N ILE A 114 -5.46 17.49 13.61
CA ILE A 114 -5.92 18.64 14.41
C ILE A 114 -7.12 19.34 13.74
N ARG A 115 -7.11 19.48 12.42
CA ARG A 115 -8.24 20.07 11.68
C ARG A 115 -9.53 19.29 11.91
N PHE A 116 -9.50 17.96 11.87
CA PHE A 116 -10.66 17.13 12.17
C PHE A 116 -11.09 17.23 13.63
N GLY A 117 -10.15 17.24 14.56
CA GLY A 117 -10.44 17.48 15.97
C GLY A 117 -11.16 18.81 16.25
N ARG A 118 -10.73 19.86 15.53
CA ARG A 118 -11.41 21.18 15.59
C ARG A 118 -12.83 21.10 15.05
N LYS A 119 -13.04 20.43 13.88
CA LYS A 119 -14.39 20.25 13.31
C LYS A 119 -15.31 19.50 14.27
N ALA A 120 -14.85 18.39 14.85
CA ALA A 120 -15.63 17.60 15.82
C ALA A 120 -15.98 18.45 17.06
N LYS A 121 -15.03 19.17 17.62
CA LYS A 121 -15.25 20.09 18.72
C LYS A 121 -16.29 21.15 18.38
N THR A 122 -16.17 21.82 17.24
CA THR A 122 -17.12 22.86 16.80
C THR A 122 -18.53 22.29 16.66
N LEU A 123 -18.68 21.09 16.10
CA LEU A 123 -19.98 20.43 16.01
C LEU A 123 -20.58 20.13 17.40
N MET A 124 -19.76 19.70 18.36
CA MET A 124 -20.25 19.43 19.73
C MET A 124 -20.74 20.68 20.45
N ASP A 125 -20.28 21.86 20.04
CA ASP A 125 -20.74 23.15 20.56
C ASP A 125 -21.99 23.69 19.84
N ASP A 126 -22.33 23.12 18.68
CA ASP A 126 -23.49 23.52 17.89
C ASP A 126 -24.81 23.20 18.60
N PRO A 127 -25.82 24.11 18.58
CA PRO A 127 -27.15 23.86 19.12
C PRO A 127 -27.79 22.59 18.58
N ILE A 128 -27.65 22.29 17.28
CA ILE A 128 -28.22 21.10 16.65
C ILE A 128 -27.69 19.79 17.26
N TYR A 129 -26.40 19.76 17.63
CA TYR A 129 -25.83 18.60 18.32
C TYR A 129 -26.35 18.52 19.77
N LYS A 130 -26.45 19.67 20.45
CA LYS A 130 -26.89 19.77 21.85
C LYS A 130 -28.38 19.42 22.05
N GLU A 131 -29.17 19.47 20.97
CA GLU A 131 -30.55 18.95 20.99
C GLU A 131 -30.61 17.43 21.28
N VAL A 132 -29.60 16.68 20.84
CA VAL A 132 -29.58 15.20 20.95
C VAL A 132 -28.67 14.74 22.08
N PHE A 133 -27.48 15.36 22.21
CA PHE A 133 -26.44 14.93 23.13
C PHE A 133 -26.23 15.95 24.27
N LYS A 134 -26.12 15.41 25.49
CA LYS A 134 -25.86 16.21 26.69
C LYS A 134 -24.36 16.34 27.02
N THR A 135 -23.50 15.75 26.19
CA THR A 135 -22.05 15.77 26.38
C THR A 135 -21.52 17.20 26.26
N ARG A 136 -20.68 17.58 27.22
CA ARG A 136 -20.01 18.88 27.25
C ARG A 136 -18.50 18.72 27.32
N LEU A 137 -17.79 19.66 26.72
CA LEU A 137 -16.34 19.73 26.80
C LEU A 137 -15.93 20.44 28.11
N ARG A 138 -14.83 19.99 28.70
CA ARG A 138 -14.21 20.67 29.82
C ARG A 138 -13.70 22.03 29.39
N GLU A 139 -13.91 23.05 30.20
CA GLU A 139 -13.49 24.43 29.91
C GLU A 139 -11.96 24.57 29.85
N ASP A 140 -11.24 23.79 30.67
CA ASP A 140 -9.78 23.82 30.80
C ASP A 140 -9.03 22.91 29.82
N SER A 141 -9.73 22.17 28.96
CA SER A 141 -9.13 21.21 28.01
C SER A 141 -9.80 21.26 26.64
N GLN A 142 -9.57 22.36 25.90
CA GLN A 142 -10.25 22.64 24.62
C GLN A 142 -9.33 22.96 23.46
N ALA A 143 -8.08 22.46 23.44
CA ALA A 143 -7.20 22.63 22.30
C ALA A 143 -7.74 21.88 21.09
N ALA A 144 -7.53 22.39 19.86
CA ALA A 144 -8.09 21.82 18.64
C ALA A 144 -7.73 20.33 18.38
N GLY A 145 -6.51 19.95 18.77
CA GLY A 145 -6.03 18.57 18.62
C GLY A 145 -6.10 17.73 19.89
N LYS A 146 -6.54 18.33 21.01
CA LYS A 146 -6.66 17.64 22.30
C LYS A 146 -7.75 18.30 23.13
N TRP A 147 -8.82 17.58 23.36
CA TRP A 147 -9.92 18.05 24.21
C TRP A 147 -10.49 16.91 25.04
N GLU A 148 -11.11 17.27 26.15
CA GLU A 148 -11.70 16.33 27.10
C GLU A 148 -13.16 16.68 27.35
N THR A 149 -13.95 15.67 27.69
CA THR A 149 -15.33 15.86 28.15
C THR A 149 -15.39 15.98 29.68
N GLU A 150 -16.45 16.57 30.21
CA GLU A 150 -16.71 16.62 31.66
C GLU A 150 -16.78 15.21 32.28
N GLN A 151 -17.13 14.19 31.50
CA GLN A 151 -17.25 12.81 31.93
C GLN A 151 -15.95 11.99 31.79
N GLY A 152 -14.83 12.63 31.45
CA GLY A 152 -13.51 12.00 31.36
C GLY A 152 -13.22 11.29 30.04
N GLY A 153 -14.00 11.54 28.98
CA GLY A 153 -13.63 11.17 27.62
C GLY A 153 -12.50 12.04 27.09
N GLU A 154 -11.73 11.54 26.16
CA GLU A 154 -10.58 12.21 25.59
C GLU A 154 -10.53 12.07 24.07
N TYR A 155 -10.22 13.14 23.36
CA TYR A 155 -9.85 13.12 21.95
C TYR A 155 -8.40 13.58 21.80
N TYR A 156 -7.61 12.83 21.04
CA TYR A 156 -6.22 13.15 20.74
C TYR A 156 -5.89 12.98 19.26
N ALA A 157 -5.39 14.05 18.64
CA ALA A 157 -4.97 14.06 17.24
C ALA A 157 -3.46 13.82 17.12
N ALA A 158 -3.05 12.92 16.22
CA ALA A 158 -1.66 12.59 15.94
C ALA A 158 -1.42 12.43 14.43
N GLY A 159 -0.22 12.74 13.96
CA GLY A 159 0.22 12.35 12.62
C GLY A 159 0.89 10.97 12.62
N VAL A 160 0.95 10.32 11.48
CA VAL A 160 1.79 9.13 11.29
C VAL A 160 3.24 9.46 11.64
N GLY A 161 3.91 8.57 12.35
CA GLY A 161 5.27 8.79 12.88
C GLY A 161 5.35 9.61 14.17
N SER A 162 4.24 10.24 14.63
CA SER A 162 4.22 10.97 15.90
C SER A 162 4.21 10.02 17.10
N ALA A 163 4.86 10.42 18.18
CA ALA A 163 4.83 9.67 19.43
C ALA A 163 3.45 9.77 20.10
N ILE A 164 2.84 8.62 20.39
CA ILE A 164 1.57 8.49 21.08
C ILE A 164 1.82 7.79 22.42
N THR A 165 2.59 8.39 23.31
CA THR A 165 2.94 7.80 24.60
C THR A 165 2.02 8.27 25.73
N GLY A 166 1.78 7.41 26.71
CA GLY A 166 1.02 7.73 27.91
C GLY A 166 -0.50 7.86 27.74
N ARG A 167 -1.06 7.42 26.59
CA ARG A 167 -2.50 7.51 26.30
C ARG A 167 -3.09 6.14 25.99
N GLY A 168 -4.35 5.92 26.40
CA GLY A 168 -5.14 4.78 26.00
C GLY A 168 -6.26 5.19 25.03
N ALA A 169 -6.72 4.28 24.20
CA ALA A 169 -7.84 4.51 23.28
C ALA A 169 -8.87 3.39 23.35
N ASP A 170 -10.14 3.75 23.42
CA ASP A 170 -11.27 2.85 23.19
C ASP A 170 -11.61 2.79 21.70
N LEU A 171 -11.31 3.86 20.96
CA LEU A 171 -11.45 3.95 19.52
C LEU A 171 -10.19 4.58 18.92
N LEU A 172 -9.55 3.85 18.02
CA LEU A 172 -8.45 4.35 17.18
C LEU A 172 -8.98 4.54 15.76
N ILE A 173 -8.82 5.74 15.22
CA ILE A 173 -9.19 6.06 13.84
C ILE A 173 -7.90 6.43 13.09
N ILE A 174 -7.67 5.77 11.96
CA ILE A 174 -6.56 6.07 11.06
C ILE A 174 -7.15 6.43 9.69
N ASP A 175 -6.93 7.66 9.27
CA ASP A 175 -7.49 8.21 8.04
C ASP A 175 -6.39 8.68 7.10
N ASP A 176 -6.36 8.12 5.90
CA ASP A 176 -5.36 8.40 4.87
C ASP A 176 -3.92 8.49 5.46
N PRO A 177 -3.35 7.37 5.94
CA PRO A 177 -2.07 7.37 6.65
C PRO A 177 -0.87 7.66 5.73
N HIS A 178 -1.05 7.64 4.42
CA HIS A 178 -0.03 7.86 3.41
C HIS A 178 -0.31 9.14 2.62
N SER A 179 0.76 9.88 2.33
CA SER A 179 0.73 10.96 1.33
C SER A 179 0.98 10.39 -0.09
N GLU A 180 0.76 11.20 -1.11
CA GLU A 180 1.12 10.84 -2.48
C GLU A 180 2.62 10.54 -2.65
N GLN A 181 3.48 11.24 -1.91
CA GLN A 181 4.93 11.03 -1.92
C GLN A 181 5.31 9.71 -1.23
N ASP A 182 4.64 9.35 -0.12
CA ASP A 182 4.87 8.08 0.57
C ASP A 182 4.53 6.89 -0.32
N ALA A 183 3.48 7.01 -1.16
CA ALA A 183 3.05 5.95 -2.06
C ALA A 183 4.12 5.50 -3.07
N LEU A 184 5.05 6.39 -3.39
CA LEU A 184 6.17 6.14 -4.30
C LEU A 184 7.40 5.53 -3.58
N ASN A 185 7.35 5.40 -2.25
CA ASN A 185 8.49 4.97 -1.43
C ASN A 185 8.11 3.81 -0.52
N VAL A 186 8.55 2.60 -0.88
CA VAL A 186 8.27 1.37 -0.12
C VAL A 186 8.70 1.51 1.35
N THR A 187 9.86 2.11 1.63
CA THR A 187 10.33 2.32 3.00
C THR A 187 9.40 3.26 3.80
N ALA A 188 8.75 4.23 3.15
CA ALA A 188 7.77 5.09 3.81
C ALA A 188 6.48 4.32 4.14
N LEU A 189 6.04 3.43 3.23
CA LEU A 189 4.89 2.56 3.47
C LEU A 189 5.14 1.60 4.64
N GLU A 190 6.31 0.97 4.67
CA GLU A 190 6.73 0.06 5.75
C GLU A 190 6.84 0.80 7.09
N ARG A 191 7.40 2.01 7.11
CA ARG A 191 7.45 2.86 8.33
C ARG A 191 6.07 3.19 8.88
N ALA A 192 5.06 3.40 8.05
CA ALA A 192 3.69 3.63 8.51
C ALA A 192 3.11 2.38 9.20
N TYR A 193 3.40 1.18 8.68
CA TYR A 193 3.01 -0.06 9.32
C TYR A 193 3.77 -0.32 10.64
N GLU A 194 5.08 -0.08 10.69
CA GLU A 194 5.86 -0.15 11.93
C GLU A 194 5.35 0.82 12.99
N TRP A 195 5.07 2.07 12.61
CA TRP A 195 4.47 3.06 13.51
C TRP A 195 3.13 2.56 14.04
N TYR A 196 2.27 2.00 13.18
CA TYR A 196 0.98 1.44 13.61
C TYR A 196 1.17 0.34 14.66
N THR A 197 2.03 -0.63 14.41
CA THR A 197 2.23 -1.79 15.27
C THR A 197 2.94 -1.45 16.58
N SER A 198 3.93 -0.56 16.55
CA SER A 198 4.74 -0.18 17.72
C SER A 198 4.08 0.89 18.59
N GLY A 199 3.25 1.76 18.02
CA GLY A 199 2.63 2.90 18.68
C GLY A 199 1.12 2.74 18.89
N PRO A 200 0.28 3.16 17.93
CA PRO A 200 -1.18 3.25 18.10
C PRO A 200 -1.83 1.93 18.51
N ARG A 201 -1.44 0.81 17.88
CA ARG A 201 -2.00 -0.51 18.20
C ARG A 201 -1.79 -0.89 19.66
N GLN A 202 -0.67 -0.51 20.24
CA GLN A 202 -0.34 -0.78 21.64
C GLN A 202 -1.07 0.13 22.63
N ARG A 203 -1.77 1.17 22.15
CA ARG A 203 -2.56 2.10 22.95
C ARG A 203 -4.02 1.67 23.08
N LEU A 204 -4.44 0.67 22.30
CA LEU A 204 -5.82 0.19 22.33
C LEU A 204 -6.12 -0.50 23.66
N GLN A 205 -7.19 -0.03 24.31
CA GLN A 205 -7.72 -0.63 25.54
C GLN A 205 -8.36 -1.99 25.26
N PRO A 206 -8.46 -2.90 26.25
CA PRO A 206 -9.21 -4.15 26.08
C PRO A 206 -10.65 -3.88 25.60
N GLY A 207 -11.02 -4.53 24.50
CA GLY A 207 -12.33 -4.34 23.89
C GLY A 207 -12.45 -3.15 22.93
N GLY A 208 -11.40 -2.33 22.81
CA GLY A 208 -11.37 -1.17 21.92
C GLY A 208 -11.43 -1.54 20.43
N ALA A 209 -11.88 -0.59 19.62
CA ALA A 209 -12.03 -0.74 18.17
C ALA A 209 -10.99 0.06 17.39
N ILE A 210 -10.65 -0.43 16.19
CA ILE A 210 -9.83 0.29 15.21
C ILE A 210 -10.62 0.44 13.93
N VAL A 211 -10.65 1.65 13.40
CA VAL A 211 -11.22 2.00 12.10
C VAL A 211 -10.12 2.59 11.23
N VAL A 212 -9.80 1.93 10.13
CA VAL A 212 -8.89 2.44 9.10
C VAL A 212 -9.74 2.86 7.91
N VAL A 213 -9.62 4.10 7.49
CA VAL A 213 -10.24 4.59 6.26
C VAL A 213 -9.17 5.19 5.38
N MET A 214 -9.07 4.74 4.14
CA MET A 214 -8.04 5.26 3.24
C MET A 214 -8.38 5.05 1.77
N THR A 215 -7.73 5.83 0.93
CA THR A 215 -7.57 5.52 -0.48
C THR A 215 -6.43 4.52 -0.61
N ARG A 216 -6.59 3.49 -1.45
CA ARG A 216 -5.49 2.57 -1.77
C ARG A 216 -4.47 3.28 -2.65
N TRP A 217 -3.20 3.00 -2.39
CA TRP A 217 -2.08 3.56 -3.15
C TRP A 217 -1.20 2.47 -3.75
N ASN A 218 -0.99 1.41 -2.99
CA ASN A 218 0.01 0.39 -3.26
C ASN A 218 -0.36 -0.92 -2.59
N MET A 219 0.15 -2.05 -3.04
CA MET A 219 -0.03 -3.34 -2.37
C MET A 219 0.60 -3.38 -0.97
N LYS A 220 1.67 -2.60 -0.73
CA LYS A 220 2.34 -2.48 0.58
C LYS A 220 1.86 -1.27 1.40
N ASP A 221 0.77 -0.62 1.02
CA ASP A 221 0.15 0.40 1.87
C ASP A 221 -0.39 -0.21 3.18
N LEU A 222 -0.82 0.63 4.12
CA LEU A 222 -1.26 0.14 5.43
C LEU A 222 -2.34 -0.94 5.31
N THR A 223 -3.34 -0.78 4.44
CA THR A 223 -4.35 -1.81 4.18
C THR A 223 -3.69 -3.12 3.71
N GLY A 224 -2.83 -3.07 2.71
CA GLY A 224 -2.14 -4.25 2.18
C GLY A 224 -1.34 -4.99 3.26
N MET A 225 -0.59 -4.27 4.09
CA MET A 225 0.18 -4.85 5.19
C MET A 225 -0.70 -5.45 6.28
N LEU A 226 -1.83 -4.81 6.63
CA LEU A 226 -2.80 -5.35 7.58
C LEU A 226 -3.44 -6.64 7.07
N LEU A 227 -3.80 -6.70 5.77
CA LEU A 227 -4.36 -7.89 5.14
C LEU A 227 -3.33 -9.03 5.02
N LYS A 228 -2.07 -8.70 4.79
CA LYS A 228 -0.99 -9.70 4.83
C LYS A 228 -0.84 -10.28 6.24
N SER A 229 -0.81 -9.42 7.26
CA SER A 229 -0.71 -9.83 8.67
C SER A 229 -1.91 -10.68 9.13
N GLN A 230 -3.11 -10.43 8.64
CA GLN A 230 -4.32 -11.17 8.99
C GLN A 230 -4.29 -12.65 8.58
N LYS A 231 -3.39 -13.06 7.67
CA LYS A 231 -3.20 -14.48 7.31
C LYS A 231 -2.70 -15.31 8.50
N GLU A 232 -2.06 -14.67 9.48
CA GLU A 232 -1.67 -15.31 10.73
C GLU A 232 -2.90 -15.49 11.65
N LEU A 233 -3.19 -16.73 12.04
CA LEU A 233 -4.41 -17.10 12.79
C LEU A 233 -4.63 -16.31 14.10
N LYS A 234 -3.57 -15.82 14.74
CA LYS A 234 -3.63 -15.07 16.01
C LYS A 234 -3.59 -13.56 15.85
N SER A 235 -3.48 -13.04 14.61
CA SER A 235 -3.46 -11.61 14.34
C SER A 235 -4.86 -11.01 14.38
N ASP A 236 -4.93 -9.66 14.38
CA ASP A 236 -6.20 -8.94 14.24
C ASP A 236 -6.92 -9.36 12.94
N GLN A 237 -8.17 -9.77 13.06
CA GLN A 237 -9.03 -10.13 11.92
C GLN A 237 -9.88 -8.92 11.55
N TRP A 238 -9.78 -8.49 10.29
CA TRP A 238 -10.39 -7.25 9.80
C TRP A 238 -11.65 -7.52 9.01
N GLU A 239 -12.68 -6.77 9.29
CA GLU A 239 -13.81 -6.61 8.39
C GLU A 239 -13.46 -5.52 7.37
N ILE A 240 -13.61 -5.82 6.08
CA ILE A 240 -13.16 -4.95 5.00
C ILE A 240 -14.35 -4.60 4.14
N ILE A 241 -14.47 -3.32 3.81
CA ILE A 241 -15.38 -2.84 2.76
C ILE A 241 -14.60 -1.96 1.78
N GLU A 242 -14.74 -2.30 0.50
CA GLU A 242 -14.09 -1.58 -0.59
C GLU A 242 -15.15 -1.02 -1.55
N PHE A 243 -14.93 0.23 -1.94
CA PHE A 243 -15.81 0.93 -2.85
C PHE A 243 -15.00 1.43 -4.05
N PRO A 244 -15.05 0.75 -5.20
CA PRO A 244 -14.48 1.30 -6.42
C PRO A 244 -15.35 2.47 -6.91
N ALA A 245 -14.74 3.47 -7.55
CA ALA A 245 -15.47 4.61 -8.10
C ALA A 245 -16.53 4.20 -9.13
N ILE A 246 -16.21 3.19 -9.93
CA ILE A 246 -17.12 2.54 -10.88
C ILE A 246 -17.33 1.10 -10.42
N MET A 247 -18.57 0.78 -10.13
CA MET A 247 -18.97 -0.56 -9.70
C MET A 247 -18.89 -1.56 -10.86
N PRO A 248 -18.82 -2.88 -10.60
CA PRO A 248 -18.86 -3.90 -11.65
C PRO A 248 -20.08 -3.79 -12.59
N SER A 249 -21.15 -3.13 -12.15
CA SER A 249 -22.32 -2.82 -12.97
C SER A 249 -22.09 -1.70 -14.00
N GLY A 250 -20.90 -1.08 -14.05
CA GLY A 250 -20.58 0.07 -14.87
C GLY A 250 -21.12 1.41 -14.34
N LYS A 251 -21.78 1.42 -13.18
CA LYS A 251 -22.34 2.65 -12.59
C LYS A 251 -21.39 3.23 -11.53
N PRO A 252 -21.34 4.58 -11.39
CA PRO A 252 -20.64 5.20 -10.27
C PRO A 252 -21.14 4.66 -8.93
N VAL A 253 -20.27 4.56 -7.94
CA VAL A 253 -20.65 4.18 -6.57
C VAL A 253 -21.52 5.24 -5.89
N TRP A 254 -21.43 6.49 -6.36
CA TRP A 254 -22.20 7.63 -5.89
C TRP A 254 -22.78 8.44 -7.06
N PRO A 255 -23.80 7.89 -7.78
CA PRO A 255 -24.32 8.49 -9.01
C PRO A 255 -25.05 9.82 -8.80
N GLU A 256 -25.51 10.09 -7.57
CA GLU A 256 -26.15 11.37 -7.20
C GLU A 256 -25.15 12.53 -7.19
N TYR A 257 -23.85 12.26 -7.00
CA TYR A 257 -22.78 13.26 -6.91
C TYR A 257 -21.80 13.17 -8.08
N TRP A 258 -21.29 11.97 -8.41
CA TRP A 258 -20.35 11.74 -9.49
C TRP A 258 -21.06 11.22 -10.74
N LYS A 259 -20.90 11.91 -11.86
CA LYS A 259 -21.37 11.41 -13.16
C LYS A 259 -20.29 10.50 -13.77
N LEU A 260 -20.73 9.54 -14.59
CA LEU A 260 -19.79 8.59 -15.24
C LEU A 260 -18.80 9.35 -16.14
N GLU A 261 -19.24 10.34 -16.90
CA GLU A 261 -18.41 11.18 -17.76
C GLU A 261 -17.29 11.89 -17.00
N GLU A 262 -17.58 12.37 -15.78
CA GLU A 262 -16.59 13.01 -14.91
C GLU A 262 -15.53 12.00 -14.43
N LEU A 263 -15.94 10.78 -14.08
CA LEU A 263 -15.04 9.71 -13.69
C LEU A 263 -14.17 9.23 -14.86
N GLU A 264 -14.73 9.14 -16.06
CA GLU A 264 -14.00 8.84 -17.29
C GLU A 264 -12.98 9.95 -17.63
N GLY A 265 -13.34 11.21 -17.42
CA GLY A 265 -12.43 12.35 -17.54
C GLY A 265 -11.26 12.27 -16.56
N VAL A 266 -11.50 11.89 -15.29
CA VAL A 266 -10.43 11.64 -14.30
C VAL A 266 -9.55 10.49 -14.76
N LYS A 267 -10.17 9.37 -15.20
CA LYS A 267 -9.43 8.19 -15.68
C LYS A 267 -8.49 8.54 -16.83
N ALA A 268 -8.94 9.36 -17.77
CA ALA A 268 -8.14 9.80 -18.91
C ALA A 268 -6.98 10.74 -18.53
N SER A 269 -7.07 11.41 -17.37
CA SER A 269 -6.09 12.41 -16.93
C SER A 269 -4.97 11.86 -16.05
N ILE A 270 -5.05 10.60 -15.60
CA ILE A 270 -4.06 9.97 -14.73
C ILE A 270 -3.61 8.63 -15.32
N SER A 271 -2.45 8.11 -14.87
CA SER A 271 -2.01 6.77 -15.29
C SER A 271 -3.02 5.71 -14.89
N ILE A 272 -3.09 4.62 -15.69
CA ILE A 272 -3.99 3.50 -15.42
C ILE A 272 -3.76 2.94 -14.00
N GLY A 273 -2.52 2.93 -13.54
CA GLY A 273 -2.13 2.54 -12.23
C GLY A 273 -2.71 3.36 -11.11
N LYS A 274 -2.53 4.63 -11.20
CA LYS A 274 -3.15 5.56 -10.23
C LYS A 274 -4.68 5.40 -10.24
N TRP A 275 -5.27 5.18 -11.42
CA TRP A 275 -6.69 4.93 -11.52
C TRP A 275 -7.09 3.65 -10.79
N ASN A 276 -6.43 2.53 -11.09
CA ASN A 276 -6.76 1.25 -10.48
C ASN A 276 -6.55 1.28 -8.96
N ALA A 277 -5.42 1.80 -8.50
CA ALA A 277 -5.13 1.90 -7.07
C ALA A 277 -6.12 2.83 -6.35
N GLN A 278 -6.17 4.11 -6.75
CA GLN A 278 -6.85 5.14 -5.98
C GLN A 278 -8.36 5.19 -6.23
N TRP A 279 -8.80 4.95 -7.48
CA TRP A 279 -10.20 5.06 -7.83
C TRP A 279 -10.93 3.73 -7.85
N MET A 280 -10.24 2.66 -8.23
CA MET A 280 -10.82 1.31 -8.23
C MET A 280 -10.48 0.50 -6.95
N GLN A 281 -9.65 1.02 -6.06
CA GLN A 281 -9.17 0.39 -4.81
C GLN A 281 -8.46 -0.95 -5.05
N ASN A 282 -7.90 -1.14 -6.23
CA ASN A 282 -7.21 -2.35 -6.65
C ASN A 282 -5.78 -2.02 -7.12
N PRO A 283 -4.85 -1.75 -6.20
CA PRO A 283 -3.45 -1.56 -6.57
C PRO A 283 -2.89 -2.87 -7.12
N THR A 284 -2.24 -2.80 -8.27
CA THR A 284 -1.59 -3.94 -8.91
C THR A 284 -0.07 -3.84 -8.77
N ALA A 285 0.62 -4.98 -8.75
CA ALA A 285 2.07 -5.01 -8.63
C ALA A 285 2.77 -4.43 -9.88
N GLU A 286 2.14 -4.54 -11.04
CA GLU A 286 2.69 -4.08 -12.32
C GLU A 286 2.79 -2.56 -12.44
N GLU A 287 2.05 -1.82 -11.63
CA GLU A 287 1.94 -0.38 -11.71
C GLU A 287 2.91 0.34 -10.78
N GLY A 288 4.04 0.68 -11.32
CA GLY A 288 5.21 1.20 -10.64
C GLY A 288 6.37 0.22 -10.72
N SER A 289 6.16 -0.91 -11.38
CA SER A 289 7.23 -1.82 -11.76
C SER A 289 8.21 -1.07 -12.67
N LEU A 290 9.48 -1.18 -12.33
CA LEU A 290 10.55 -0.54 -13.08
C LEU A 290 10.87 -1.32 -14.37
N ILE A 291 10.51 -2.61 -14.42
CA ILE A 291 10.63 -3.51 -15.57
C ILE A 291 9.25 -4.10 -15.84
N LYS A 292 8.64 -3.75 -16.96
CA LYS A 292 7.32 -4.24 -17.30
C LYS A 292 7.39 -5.63 -17.95
N ARG A 293 6.41 -6.48 -17.67
CA ARG A 293 6.28 -7.80 -18.29
C ARG A 293 6.26 -7.72 -19.82
N GLU A 294 5.57 -6.74 -20.38
CA GLU A 294 5.42 -6.53 -21.83
C GLU A 294 6.73 -6.11 -22.54
N TRP A 295 7.79 -5.78 -21.81
CA TRP A 295 9.10 -5.45 -22.38
C TRP A 295 9.98 -6.68 -22.61
N TRP A 296 9.56 -7.84 -22.15
CA TRP A 296 10.24 -9.09 -22.40
C TRP A 296 9.81 -9.69 -23.73
N ASN A 297 10.77 -9.96 -24.62
CA ASN A 297 10.49 -10.72 -25.83
C ASN A 297 10.44 -12.21 -25.53
N VAL A 298 9.50 -12.93 -26.14
CA VAL A 298 9.36 -14.36 -25.97
C VAL A 298 10.12 -15.10 -27.07
N TRP A 299 10.98 -16.04 -26.67
CA TRP A 299 11.64 -16.95 -27.59
C TRP A 299 10.79 -18.20 -27.76
N GLU A 300 10.04 -18.24 -28.88
CA GLU A 300 9.05 -19.30 -29.15
C GLU A 300 9.65 -20.61 -29.73
N LYS A 301 10.97 -20.63 -29.96
CA LYS A 301 11.64 -21.78 -30.56
C LYS A 301 12.11 -22.77 -29.50
N ASP A 302 12.02 -24.10 -29.84
CA ASP A 302 12.42 -25.19 -28.94
C ASP A 302 13.95 -25.39 -28.82
N TYR A 303 14.75 -24.48 -29.37
CA TYR A 303 16.20 -24.54 -29.33
C TYR A 303 16.78 -23.20 -28.90
N ILE A 304 17.92 -23.25 -28.24
CA ILE A 304 18.70 -22.06 -27.83
C ILE A 304 19.37 -21.46 -29.09
N PRO A 305 19.30 -20.14 -29.32
CA PRO A 305 20.00 -19.52 -30.43
C PRO A 305 21.53 -19.70 -30.34
N PRO A 306 22.29 -19.58 -31.43
CA PRO A 306 23.75 -19.58 -31.37
C PRO A 306 24.23 -18.46 -30.44
N LEU A 307 24.97 -18.83 -29.40
CA LEU A 307 25.43 -17.91 -28.37
C LEU A 307 26.86 -17.45 -28.65
N GLN A 308 27.14 -16.18 -28.43
CA GLN A 308 28.50 -15.59 -28.52
C GLN A 308 29.18 -15.56 -27.16
N HIS A 309 28.40 -15.44 -26.08
CA HIS A 309 28.92 -15.31 -24.73
C HIS A 309 27.83 -15.73 -23.70
N ILE A 310 28.24 -16.39 -22.63
CA ILE A 310 27.33 -16.79 -21.55
C ILE A 310 27.74 -16.07 -20.25
N ILE A 311 26.78 -15.41 -19.63
CA ILE A 311 26.92 -14.69 -18.37
C ILE A 311 26.12 -15.43 -17.30
N GLN A 312 26.75 -15.72 -16.18
CA GLN A 312 26.07 -16.28 -15.03
C GLN A 312 26.19 -15.35 -13.83
N SER A 313 25.07 -15.00 -13.22
CA SER A 313 24.99 -14.01 -12.15
C SER A 313 24.38 -14.63 -10.88
N TYR A 314 24.95 -14.27 -9.73
CA TYR A 314 24.61 -14.81 -8.44
C TYR A 314 24.28 -13.71 -7.44
N ASP A 315 23.08 -13.79 -6.85
CA ASP A 315 22.75 -13.16 -5.59
C ASP A 315 22.61 -14.25 -4.51
N THR A 316 23.38 -14.13 -3.41
CA THR A 316 23.54 -15.24 -2.47
C THR A 316 23.18 -14.85 -1.03
N ALA A 317 22.36 -15.67 -0.36
CA ALA A 317 22.00 -15.53 1.05
C ALA A 317 22.71 -16.57 1.93
N PHE A 318 22.88 -16.30 3.25
CA PHE A 318 23.76 -17.09 4.14
C PHE A 318 23.07 -18.18 4.99
N LEU A 319 21.75 -18.15 5.19
CA LEU A 319 21.13 -18.97 6.22
C LEU A 319 19.81 -19.61 5.81
N LYS A 320 19.67 -20.89 6.15
CA LYS A 320 18.44 -21.68 6.04
C LYS A 320 17.51 -21.47 7.26
N LYS A 321 17.14 -20.22 7.56
CA LYS A 321 16.02 -19.95 8.47
C LYS A 321 14.77 -19.72 7.64
N GLU A 322 13.59 -20.07 8.16
CA GLU A 322 12.30 -19.83 7.47
C GLU A 322 12.08 -18.35 7.09
N THR A 323 12.82 -17.44 7.69
CA THR A 323 12.83 -15.99 7.44
C THR A 323 14.04 -15.50 6.63
N ALA A 324 14.87 -16.40 6.06
CA ALA A 324 16.07 -16.00 5.31
C ALA A 324 15.74 -15.80 3.83
N ASP A 325 16.50 -14.90 3.18
CA ASP A 325 16.43 -14.64 1.74
C ASP A 325 16.85 -15.87 0.93
N TYR A 326 16.44 -15.93 -0.30
CA TYR A 326 16.82 -16.99 -1.23
C TYR A 326 18.22 -16.72 -1.82
N SER A 327 18.89 -17.78 -2.28
CA SER A 327 19.99 -17.64 -3.22
C SER A 327 19.44 -17.75 -4.64
N ALA A 328 19.75 -16.78 -5.49
CA ALA A 328 19.31 -16.71 -6.86
C ALA A 328 20.51 -16.80 -7.83
N ILE A 329 20.39 -17.63 -8.86
CA ILE A 329 21.36 -17.75 -9.94
C ILE A 329 20.61 -17.59 -11.24
N THR A 330 21.04 -16.64 -12.10
CA THR A 330 20.48 -16.49 -13.44
C THR A 330 21.58 -16.68 -14.47
N THR A 331 21.28 -17.43 -15.54
CA THR A 331 22.20 -17.70 -16.64
C THR A 331 21.66 -17.09 -17.93
N TRP A 332 22.51 -16.34 -18.62
CA TRP A 332 22.14 -15.53 -19.77
C TRP A 332 23.05 -15.79 -20.95
N GLY A 333 22.49 -15.78 -22.16
CA GLY A 333 23.24 -15.92 -23.41
C GLY A 333 23.17 -14.65 -24.24
N VAL A 334 24.32 -14.19 -24.72
CA VAL A 334 24.41 -13.10 -25.70
C VAL A 334 24.29 -13.72 -27.10
N PHE A 335 23.38 -13.21 -27.91
CA PHE A 335 23.14 -13.70 -29.26
C PHE A 335 22.77 -12.56 -30.21
N TYR A 336 22.84 -12.80 -31.50
CA TYR A 336 22.43 -11.88 -32.56
C TYR A 336 21.26 -12.48 -33.31
N PRO A 337 20.06 -11.83 -33.32
CA PRO A 337 18.88 -12.33 -34.05
C PRO A 337 19.14 -12.51 -35.55
N ASP A 338 19.93 -11.60 -36.13
CA ASP A 338 20.45 -11.67 -37.51
C ASP A 338 21.82 -10.96 -37.60
N GLN A 339 22.45 -10.97 -38.78
CA GLN A 339 23.83 -10.45 -38.97
C GLN A 339 23.95 -8.93 -38.80
N ASP A 340 22.87 -8.18 -38.99
CA ASP A 340 22.85 -6.73 -38.97
C ASP A 340 22.21 -6.17 -37.69
N SER A 341 21.64 -7.06 -36.83
CA SER A 341 21.01 -6.66 -35.56
C SER A 341 22.02 -6.44 -34.44
N PRO A 342 21.74 -5.55 -33.51
CA PRO A 342 22.54 -5.43 -32.28
C PRO A 342 22.52 -6.71 -31.46
N ALA A 343 23.49 -6.86 -30.57
CA ALA A 343 23.50 -7.96 -29.61
C ALA A 343 22.25 -7.94 -28.73
N ASN A 344 21.66 -9.11 -28.51
CA ASN A 344 20.53 -9.34 -27.63
C ASN A 344 20.93 -10.29 -26.50
N LEU A 345 20.16 -10.30 -25.43
CA LEU A 345 20.39 -11.13 -24.25
C LEU A 345 19.17 -12.04 -24.02
N ILE A 346 19.40 -13.34 -23.93
CA ILE A 346 18.36 -14.33 -23.66
C ILE A 346 18.59 -15.02 -22.32
N LEU A 347 17.56 -15.13 -21.51
CA LEU A 347 17.56 -15.94 -20.29
C LEU A 347 17.62 -17.42 -20.65
N LEU A 348 18.61 -18.14 -20.14
CA LEU A 348 18.83 -19.57 -20.41
C LEU A 348 18.37 -20.46 -19.26
N ASP A 349 18.55 -20.00 -18.03
CA ASP A 349 18.20 -20.74 -16.82
C ASP A 349 18.08 -19.83 -15.60
N ALA A 350 17.31 -20.23 -14.60
CA ALA A 350 17.23 -19.59 -13.32
C ALA A 350 17.02 -20.62 -12.18
N VAL A 351 17.78 -20.43 -11.10
CA VAL A 351 17.67 -21.20 -9.86
C VAL A 351 17.37 -20.24 -8.72
N LYS A 352 16.34 -20.52 -7.94
CA LYS A 352 15.98 -19.77 -6.73
C LYS A 352 15.66 -20.74 -5.60
N GLU A 353 16.59 -20.89 -4.68
CA GLU A 353 16.48 -21.86 -3.58
C GLU A 353 17.08 -21.30 -2.28
N ARG A 354 16.61 -21.80 -1.14
CA ARG A 354 17.22 -21.56 0.15
C ARG A 354 18.28 -22.62 0.42
N LEU A 355 19.53 -22.26 0.21
CA LEU A 355 20.67 -23.16 0.24
C LEU A 355 21.62 -22.83 1.40
N GLU A 356 22.10 -23.84 2.11
CA GLU A 356 23.27 -23.70 2.97
C GLU A 356 24.55 -23.63 2.12
N PHE A 357 25.61 -23.07 2.67
CA PHE A 357 26.83 -22.83 1.90
C PHE A 357 27.40 -24.06 1.17
N PRO A 358 27.44 -25.28 1.75
CA PRO A 358 27.87 -26.48 1.03
C PRO A 358 26.98 -26.85 -0.17
N GLU A 359 25.67 -26.65 -0.01
CA GLU A 359 24.67 -26.89 -1.08
C GLU A 359 24.80 -25.83 -2.16
N LEU A 360 24.93 -24.54 -1.79
CA LEU A 360 25.14 -23.43 -2.70
C LEU A 360 26.39 -23.64 -3.56
N ARG A 361 27.51 -24.06 -2.93
CA ARG A 361 28.74 -24.40 -3.64
C ARG A 361 28.55 -25.52 -4.63
N ARG A 362 27.81 -26.57 -4.27
CA ARG A 362 27.52 -27.73 -5.16
C ARG A 362 26.67 -27.26 -6.36
N VAL A 363 25.59 -26.53 -6.12
CA VAL A 363 24.70 -26.01 -7.17
C VAL A 363 25.48 -25.06 -8.07
N ALA A 364 26.29 -24.16 -7.54
CA ALA A 364 27.12 -23.25 -8.35
C ALA A 364 28.08 -24.01 -9.28
N LEU A 365 28.72 -25.09 -8.80
CA LEU A 365 29.59 -25.93 -9.63
C LEU A 365 28.82 -26.71 -10.70
N GLU A 366 27.65 -27.23 -10.37
CA GLU A 366 26.77 -27.93 -11.33
C GLU A 366 26.33 -26.97 -12.43
N GLN A 367 25.87 -25.79 -12.08
CA GLN A 367 25.45 -24.74 -13.00
C GLN A 367 26.62 -24.24 -13.88
N TYR A 368 27.80 -24.03 -13.30
CA TYR A 368 29.00 -23.68 -14.05
C TYR A 368 29.41 -24.75 -15.07
N ARG A 369 29.42 -26.00 -14.67
CA ARG A 369 29.79 -27.13 -15.56
C ARG A 369 28.80 -27.36 -16.68
N TYR A 370 27.53 -27.14 -16.41
CA TYR A 370 26.46 -27.34 -17.40
C TYR A 370 26.50 -26.24 -18.48
N TRP A 371 26.59 -24.96 -18.05
CA TRP A 371 26.51 -23.83 -18.97
C TRP A 371 27.87 -23.38 -19.49
N ASN A 372 28.94 -23.69 -18.81
CA ASN A 372 30.32 -23.27 -19.12
C ASN A 372 30.43 -21.75 -19.43
N PRO A 373 29.97 -20.85 -18.51
CA PRO A 373 29.92 -19.42 -18.77
C PRO A 373 31.31 -18.80 -18.83
N GLU A 374 31.52 -17.86 -19.76
CA GLU A 374 32.74 -17.06 -19.87
C GLU A 374 32.80 -15.98 -18.79
N THR A 375 31.64 -15.57 -18.24
CA THR A 375 31.56 -14.59 -17.16
C THR A 375 30.70 -15.10 -16.00
N VAL A 376 31.29 -15.16 -14.82
CA VAL A 376 30.59 -15.45 -13.56
C VAL A 376 30.64 -14.22 -12.68
N ILE A 377 29.47 -13.71 -12.25
CA ILE A 377 29.35 -12.50 -11.42
C ILE A 377 28.76 -12.90 -10.07
N ILE A 378 29.39 -12.49 -8.98
CA ILE A 378 28.91 -12.76 -7.62
C ILE A 378 28.90 -11.46 -6.83
N GLU A 379 27.77 -11.13 -6.17
CA GLU A 379 27.70 -9.94 -5.32
C GLU A 379 28.61 -10.08 -4.10
N SER A 380 29.44 -9.05 -3.83
CA SER A 380 30.41 -9.00 -2.71
C SER A 380 29.76 -8.75 -1.36
N LYS A 381 28.63 -9.39 -1.07
CA LYS A 381 28.00 -9.42 0.25
C LYS A 381 28.46 -10.63 1.04
N ALA A 382 28.04 -10.71 2.29
CA ALA A 382 28.51 -11.67 3.30
C ALA A 382 28.70 -13.11 2.81
N SER A 383 27.81 -13.66 1.99
CA SER A 383 27.85 -15.02 1.44
C SER A 383 28.58 -15.15 0.10
N GLY A 384 28.62 -14.10 -0.69
CA GLY A 384 29.27 -14.11 -2.00
C GLY A 384 30.79 -14.19 -1.93
N LEU A 385 31.43 -13.60 -0.93
CA LEU A 385 32.88 -13.63 -0.77
C LEU A 385 33.45 -15.04 -0.53
N PRO A 386 32.94 -15.86 0.40
CA PRO A 386 33.36 -17.25 0.54
C PRO A 386 33.14 -18.06 -0.73
N LEU A 387 32.01 -17.93 -1.40
CA LEU A 387 31.72 -18.64 -2.64
C LEU A 387 32.71 -18.22 -3.74
N THR A 388 32.97 -16.92 -3.90
CA THR A 388 33.98 -16.41 -4.84
C THR A 388 35.35 -17.04 -4.60
N TYR A 389 35.79 -17.11 -3.35
CA TYR A 389 37.08 -17.69 -2.99
C TYR A 389 37.17 -19.18 -3.35
N GLU A 390 36.14 -19.95 -3.04
CA GLU A 390 36.09 -21.38 -3.38
C GLU A 390 36.09 -21.62 -4.89
N LEU A 391 35.25 -20.88 -5.64
CA LEU A 391 35.16 -21.03 -7.10
C LEU A 391 36.48 -20.60 -7.79
N ARG A 392 37.12 -19.52 -7.33
CA ARG A 392 38.43 -19.10 -7.86
C ARG A 392 39.53 -20.14 -7.60
N LYS A 393 39.53 -20.82 -6.45
CA LYS A 393 40.44 -21.95 -6.19
C LYS A 393 40.30 -23.10 -7.19
N MET A 394 39.08 -23.26 -7.73
CA MET A 394 38.78 -24.28 -8.73
C MET A 394 39.07 -23.80 -10.16
N GLY A 395 39.65 -22.62 -10.33
CA GLY A 395 40.00 -22.06 -11.64
C GLY A 395 38.82 -21.36 -12.35
N ILE A 396 37.71 -21.11 -11.67
CA ILE A 396 36.57 -20.41 -12.24
C ILE A 396 36.79 -18.88 -12.18
N PRO A 397 36.71 -18.14 -13.31
CA PRO A 397 36.92 -16.71 -13.34
C PRO A 397 35.69 -15.97 -12.81
N VAL A 398 35.71 -15.62 -11.52
CA VAL A 398 34.63 -14.90 -10.86
C VAL A 398 34.95 -13.41 -10.82
N ILE A 399 33.99 -12.60 -11.26
CA ILE A 399 33.96 -11.14 -11.10
C ILE A 399 33.11 -10.80 -9.86
N ASN A 400 33.67 -10.03 -8.96
CA ASN A 400 32.92 -9.56 -7.81
C ASN A 400 32.16 -8.27 -8.17
N PHE A 401 30.87 -8.29 -7.95
CA PHE A 401 30.03 -7.11 -8.03
C PHE A 401 29.90 -6.46 -6.65
N THR A 402 30.32 -5.21 -6.52
CA THR A 402 30.22 -4.45 -5.28
C THR A 402 29.29 -3.28 -5.48
N PRO A 403 28.09 -3.26 -4.88
CA PRO A 403 27.22 -2.09 -4.94
C PRO A 403 27.90 -0.86 -4.32
N SER A 404 27.96 0.25 -5.05
CA SER A 404 28.51 1.51 -4.54
C SER A 404 27.53 2.15 -3.52
N LYS A 405 28.08 2.90 -2.54
CA LYS A 405 27.26 3.70 -1.61
C LYS A 405 26.45 4.73 -2.41
N GLY A 406 25.14 4.62 -2.38
CA GLY A 406 24.22 5.48 -3.14
C GLY A 406 23.62 4.82 -4.39
N ASN A 407 24.07 3.65 -4.79
CA ASN A 407 23.49 2.87 -5.87
C ASN A 407 22.56 1.81 -5.25
N ASP A 408 21.38 2.23 -4.79
CA ASP A 408 20.40 1.31 -4.24
C ASP A 408 19.80 0.42 -5.35
N LYS A 409 19.03 -0.59 -4.97
CA LYS A 409 18.37 -1.51 -5.90
C LYS A 409 17.56 -0.77 -6.97
N HIS A 410 16.83 0.28 -6.58
CA HIS A 410 16.04 1.09 -7.52
C HIS A 410 16.89 1.74 -8.59
N ALA A 411 18.04 2.32 -8.22
CA ALA A 411 18.96 2.94 -9.19
C ALA A 411 19.52 1.89 -10.16
N ARG A 412 19.84 0.68 -9.68
CA ARG A 412 20.32 -0.43 -10.54
C ARG A 412 19.26 -0.89 -11.53
N VAL A 413 18.04 -1.10 -11.07
CA VAL A 413 16.93 -1.49 -11.94
C VAL A 413 16.62 -0.41 -12.97
N ASN A 414 16.59 0.87 -12.55
CA ASN A 414 16.41 2.00 -13.47
C ASN A 414 17.52 2.09 -14.54
N ALA A 415 18.76 1.73 -14.19
CA ALA A 415 19.87 1.75 -15.14
C ALA A 415 19.75 0.68 -16.25
N VAL A 416 19.02 -0.41 -15.99
CA VAL A 416 18.83 -1.51 -16.97
C VAL A 416 17.44 -1.50 -17.62
N ALA A 417 16.46 -0.85 -17.05
CA ALA A 417 15.09 -0.77 -17.56
C ALA A 417 15.02 -0.35 -19.05
N PRO A 418 15.82 0.62 -19.54
CA PRO A 418 15.82 0.99 -20.95
C PRO A 418 16.21 -0.17 -21.91
N LEU A 419 16.99 -1.15 -21.46
CA LEU A 419 17.34 -2.32 -22.26
C LEU A 419 16.15 -3.27 -22.43
N PHE A 420 15.34 -3.41 -21.39
CA PHE A 420 14.07 -4.15 -21.50
C PHE A 420 13.10 -3.43 -22.43
N GLU A 421 12.92 -2.12 -22.25
CA GLU A 421 12.03 -1.29 -23.06
C GLU A 421 12.45 -1.29 -24.55
N SER A 422 13.75 -1.36 -24.85
CA SER A 422 14.27 -1.43 -26.23
C SER A 422 14.06 -2.78 -26.91
N GLY A 423 13.57 -3.80 -26.18
CA GLY A 423 13.26 -5.12 -26.72
C GLY A 423 14.49 -6.01 -26.98
N VAL A 424 15.65 -5.73 -26.35
CA VAL A 424 16.85 -6.57 -26.51
C VAL A 424 16.91 -7.73 -25.50
N ILE A 425 15.96 -7.82 -24.56
CA ILE A 425 15.91 -8.87 -23.54
C ILE A 425 14.85 -9.90 -23.90
N TRP A 426 15.27 -11.17 -23.92
CA TRP A 426 14.48 -12.32 -24.33
C TRP A 426 14.38 -13.36 -23.22
N ALA A 427 13.27 -14.09 -23.19
CA ALA A 427 13.08 -15.24 -22.31
C ALA A 427 12.35 -16.36 -23.04
N PRO A 428 12.65 -17.65 -22.77
CA PRO A 428 11.92 -18.79 -23.32
C PRO A 428 10.56 -18.94 -22.61
N ASP A 429 9.61 -19.60 -23.27
CA ASP A 429 8.33 -19.98 -22.64
C ASP A 429 8.55 -21.19 -21.70
N HIS A 430 9.14 -20.91 -20.55
CA HIS A 430 9.48 -21.90 -19.52
C HIS A 430 9.12 -21.39 -18.12
N LYS A 431 8.81 -22.33 -17.22
CA LYS A 431 8.42 -22.01 -15.84
C LYS A 431 9.45 -21.15 -15.11
N PHE A 432 10.75 -21.45 -15.23
CA PHE A 432 11.79 -20.66 -14.57
C PHE A 432 11.86 -19.24 -15.11
N ALA A 433 11.61 -19.04 -16.41
CA ALA A 433 11.60 -17.73 -17.02
C ALA A 433 10.40 -16.91 -16.54
N GLU A 434 9.25 -17.54 -16.41
CA GLU A 434 8.04 -16.93 -15.83
C GLU A 434 8.28 -16.43 -14.40
N GLU A 435 9.00 -17.19 -13.57
CA GLU A 435 9.36 -16.79 -12.20
C GLU A 435 10.26 -15.55 -12.18
N VAL A 436 11.23 -15.45 -13.10
CA VAL A 436 12.09 -14.26 -13.24
C VAL A 436 11.31 -13.05 -13.73
N ILE A 437 10.47 -13.23 -14.75
CA ILE A 437 9.63 -12.16 -15.32
C ILE A 437 8.68 -11.62 -14.25
N GLU A 438 8.01 -12.50 -13.51
CA GLU A 438 7.05 -12.11 -12.47
C GLU A 438 7.73 -11.31 -11.36
N GLU A 439 8.90 -11.76 -10.89
CA GLU A 439 9.63 -11.06 -9.83
C GLU A 439 10.15 -9.70 -10.31
N CYS A 440 10.66 -9.61 -11.55
CA CYS A 440 11.05 -8.34 -12.15
C CYS A 440 9.86 -7.40 -12.35
N ALA A 441 8.72 -7.91 -12.83
CA ALA A 441 7.51 -7.14 -13.05
C ALA A 441 6.82 -6.70 -11.75
N SER A 442 7.05 -7.42 -10.66
CA SER A 442 6.52 -7.04 -9.34
C SER A 442 7.42 -6.10 -8.55
N PHE A 443 8.70 -5.93 -8.96
CA PHE A 443 9.63 -5.03 -8.27
C PHE A 443 9.27 -3.54 -8.49
N PRO A 444 9.26 -2.68 -7.44
CA PRO A 444 9.80 -2.92 -6.09
C PRO A 444 8.79 -3.46 -5.07
N TYR A 445 7.61 -3.86 -5.48
CA TYR A 445 6.47 -4.16 -4.60
C TYR A 445 6.31 -5.65 -4.28
N GLY A 446 7.04 -6.51 -4.97
CA GLY A 446 7.07 -7.96 -4.74
C GLY A 446 7.56 -8.36 -3.34
N ASP A 447 7.24 -9.59 -2.93
CA ASP A 447 7.69 -10.14 -1.63
C ASP A 447 9.17 -10.55 -1.64
N HIS A 448 9.74 -10.79 -2.81
CA HIS A 448 11.12 -11.20 -3.06
C HIS A 448 11.73 -10.40 -4.19
N ASP A 449 13.03 -10.23 -4.17
CA ASP A 449 13.79 -9.47 -5.16
C ASP A 449 15.18 -10.08 -5.48
N ASP A 450 15.37 -11.36 -5.10
CA ASP A 450 16.64 -12.08 -5.30
C ASP A 450 16.93 -12.33 -6.78
N LEU A 451 15.89 -12.72 -7.57
CA LEU A 451 16.01 -12.87 -9.03
C LEU A 451 16.18 -11.51 -9.72
N VAL A 452 15.58 -10.44 -9.19
CA VAL A 452 15.78 -9.07 -9.72
C VAL A 452 17.23 -8.64 -9.58
N ASP A 453 17.85 -8.89 -8.41
CA ASP A 453 19.27 -8.53 -8.17
C ASP A 453 20.19 -9.32 -9.09
N SER A 454 20.01 -10.63 -9.20
CA SER A 454 20.78 -11.48 -10.11
C SER A 454 20.60 -11.05 -11.58
N THR A 455 19.35 -10.77 -12.02
CA THR A 455 19.03 -10.31 -13.37
C THR A 455 19.69 -8.96 -13.67
N THR A 456 19.54 -7.98 -12.80
CA THR A 456 20.08 -6.63 -13.02
C THR A 456 21.62 -6.63 -13.13
N GLN A 457 22.30 -7.46 -12.33
CA GLN A 457 23.76 -7.62 -12.42
C GLN A 457 24.17 -8.19 -13.78
N ALA A 458 23.48 -9.21 -14.29
CA ALA A 458 23.77 -9.79 -15.61
C ALA A 458 23.52 -8.79 -16.74
N VAL A 459 22.41 -8.05 -16.72
CA VAL A 459 22.04 -7.06 -17.73
C VAL A 459 22.99 -5.85 -17.67
N MET A 460 23.41 -5.40 -16.49
CA MET A 460 24.46 -4.37 -16.36
C MET A 460 25.79 -4.83 -16.98
N ARG A 461 26.19 -6.08 -16.75
CA ARG A 461 27.40 -6.65 -17.35
C ARG A 461 27.30 -6.71 -18.87
N PHE A 462 26.15 -7.10 -19.39
CA PHE A 462 25.87 -7.09 -20.82
C PHE A 462 26.05 -5.70 -21.42
N ARG A 463 25.48 -4.66 -20.80
CA ARG A 463 25.63 -3.26 -21.19
C ARG A 463 27.10 -2.82 -21.18
N GLN A 464 27.83 -3.12 -20.12
CA GLN A 464 29.26 -2.73 -19.95
C GLN A 464 30.20 -3.53 -20.81
N GLY A 465 29.83 -4.70 -21.29
CA GLY A 465 30.65 -5.61 -22.07
C GLY A 465 30.92 -5.15 -23.52
N GLY A 466 30.35 -4.01 -23.95
CA GLY A 466 30.54 -3.49 -25.32
C GLY A 466 29.65 -4.20 -26.36
N PHE A 467 28.66 -4.98 -25.93
CA PHE A 467 27.72 -5.65 -26.82
C PHE A 467 26.56 -4.72 -27.24
N VAL A 468 26.26 -3.70 -26.42
CA VAL A 468 25.22 -2.68 -26.70
C VAL A 468 25.83 -1.31 -26.45
N ILE A 469 25.75 -0.42 -27.45
CA ILE A 469 26.13 0.98 -27.32
C ILE A 469 24.83 1.75 -26.93
N HIS A 470 24.81 2.27 -25.73
CA HIS A 470 23.74 3.18 -25.31
C HIS A 470 24.09 4.61 -25.74
N PRO A 471 23.13 5.46 -26.16
CA PRO A 471 23.42 6.84 -26.55
C PRO A 471 24.17 7.68 -25.50
N ASP A 472 24.01 7.34 -24.21
CA ASP A 472 24.75 8.00 -23.13
C ASP A 472 26.18 7.49 -22.97
N ASP A 473 26.52 6.31 -23.51
CA ASP A 473 27.87 5.73 -23.46
C ASP A 473 28.78 6.37 -24.46
N GLU A 474 28.29 6.98 -25.56
CA GLU A 474 29.07 7.75 -26.54
C GLU A 474 29.67 9.03 -25.94
N LYS A 475 29.16 9.52 -24.81
CA LYS A 475 29.68 10.74 -24.17
C LYS A 475 30.91 10.49 -23.28
N GLU A 476 31.17 9.25 -22.87
CA GLU A 476 32.33 8.92 -22.03
C GLU A 476 33.61 8.61 -22.83
N ASP A 477 33.53 8.31 -24.13
CA ASP A 477 34.67 7.92 -24.97
C ASP A 477 35.49 9.11 -25.54
N THR A 478 35.20 10.33 -25.09
CA THR A 478 35.96 11.54 -25.55
C THR A 478 37.20 11.85 -24.71
N LEU A 479 37.57 11.02 -23.76
CA LEU A 479 38.85 11.15 -23.07
C LEU A 479 39.96 10.48 -23.90
N PRO A 480 41.04 11.20 -24.26
CA PRO A 480 42.14 10.63 -25.05
C PRO A 480 42.74 9.45 -24.28
N ARG A 481 42.79 8.27 -24.92
CA ARG A 481 43.51 7.10 -24.41
C ARG A 481 44.99 7.49 -24.30
N ILE A 482 45.49 7.49 -23.07
CA ILE A 482 46.94 7.61 -22.84
C ILE A 482 47.55 6.28 -23.23
N GLU A 483 48.22 6.24 -24.39
CA GLU A 483 49.05 5.11 -24.78
C GLU A 483 50.18 4.98 -23.75
N ARG A 484 50.13 3.93 -22.94
CA ARG A 484 51.27 3.57 -22.07
C ARG A 484 52.19 2.65 -22.83
N THR A 485 53.33 3.16 -23.23
CA THR A 485 54.48 2.35 -23.70
C THR A 485 55.20 1.75 -22.51
N TYR A 486 55.48 0.43 -22.58
CA TYR A 486 56.38 -0.22 -21.62
C TYR A 486 57.80 0.24 -21.92
N TYR A 487 58.56 0.60 -20.88
CA TYR A 487 59.99 0.73 -20.90
C TYR A 487 60.63 -0.63 -20.57
#